data_20775670ed7fa50fb67ffbf15c2374d2
#
_entry.id   20775670ed7fa50fb67ffbf15c2374d2
#
_cell.length_a   1.000
_cell.length_b   1.000
_cell.length_c   1.000
_cell.angle_alpha   90.00
_cell.angle_beta   90.00
_cell.angle_gamma   90.00
#
_symmetry.space_group_name_H-M   'P 1'
#
loop_
_entity.id
_entity.type
_entity.pdbx_description
1 polymer ?
#
loop_
_entity_poly.entity_id
_entity_poly.type
_entity_poly.pdbx_seq_one_letter_code
_entity_poly.pdbx_strand_id
1 'polypeptide(L)'
;PTVQNRTLPEGYIENLASNYSGRFYEQEVLGKFVGLVEGGVFPYWDPQRFCLEADVAYDPELPLYTGWDFGFGDLGVCLFLQVEWTEKEGSYKGPRVKTPVCRVLHAIGEKEWTSADWANAYHTTLRETFGGRKTSGDYGDPAGMQRNPSTGSSIILDLNAAGVPVQPVAKRPQDYSLRILNNLMAGEKVWVQRDGAEVLSQALASHKWKLDADGMKSTRDPVHDWTSHYVDALRYAATALLPFGPRESDDDPEDEAFAANTYGHVFDQMTNPTGRARSLGRKPTFSVEGVARGEE
;
A
#
# COMPACT_ATOMS: atom_id res chain seq x y z
N PRO A 1 -27.30 18.82 -4.60
CA PRO A 1 -26.26 18.46 -3.63
C PRO A 1 -26.84 17.65 -2.48
N THR A 2 -26.09 16.73 -1.93
CA THR A 2 -26.50 15.85 -0.84
C THR A 2 -26.94 16.65 0.39
N VAL A 3 -26.29 17.78 0.68
CA VAL A 3 -26.66 18.72 1.76
C VAL A 3 -28.06 19.33 1.63
N GLN A 4 -28.66 19.31 0.46
CA GLN A 4 -30.01 19.83 0.22
C GLN A 4 -31.10 18.77 0.33
N ASN A 5 -30.72 17.51 0.51
CA ASN A 5 -31.67 16.41 0.62
C ASN A 5 -32.24 16.34 2.04
N ARG A 6 -33.47 16.81 2.19
CA ARG A 6 -34.19 16.88 3.48
C ARG A 6 -34.69 15.52 4.00
N THR A 7 -34.52 14.44 3.22
CA THR A 7 -34.94 13.09 3.62
C THR A 7 -33.85 12.32 4.34
N LEU A 8 -32.63 12.89 4.44
CA LEU A 8 -31.51 12.26 5.14
C LEU A 8 -31.71 12.28 6.65
N PRO A 9 -31.27 11.23 7.36
CA PRO A 9 -31.30 11.21 8.83
C PRO A 9 -30.51 12.37 9.42
N GLU A 10 -30.94 12.83 10.61
CA GLU A 10 -30.21 13.82 11.38
C GLU A 10 -28.78 13.31 11.70
N GLY A 11 -27.77 14.16 11.51
CA GLY A 11 -26.37 13.79 11.68
C GLY A 11 -25.69 13.08 10.48
N TYR A 12 -26.45 12.77 9.42
CA TYR A 12 -25.88 12.10 8.25
C TYR A 12 -24.85 12.98 7.53
N ILE A 13 -25.14 14.28 7.37
CA ILE A 13 -24.23 15.24 6.72
C ILE A 13 -22.97 15.46 7.56
N GLU A 14 -23.11 15.55 8.90
CA GLU A 14 -22.00 15.67 9.84
C GLU A 14 -21.11 14.41 9.80
N ASN A 15 -21.72 13.24 9.68
CA ASN A 15 -20.99 11.99 9.52
C ASN A 15 -20.24 11.96 8.17
N LEU A 16 -20.86 12.39 7.08
CA LEU A 16 -20.16 12.55 5.80
C LEU A 16 -19.01 13.56 5.91
N ALA A 17 -19.23 14.69 6.60
CA ALA A 17 -18.20 15.72 6.81
C ALA A 17 -17.02 15.22 7.66
N SER A 18 -17.27 14.28 8.57
CA SER A 18 -16.19 13.66 9.38
C SER A 18 -15.40 12.59 8.62
N ASN A 19 -16.03 11.93 7.65
CA ASN A 19 -15.43 10.83 6.87
C ASN A 19 -14.86 11.31 5.53
N TYR A 20 -15.39 12.40 5.00
CA TYR A 20 -14.94 13.01 3.75
C TYR A 20 -14.38 14.40 4.04
N SER A 21 -13.17 14.66 3.57
CA SER A 21 -12.54 15.98 3.69
C SER A 21 -12.10 16.49 2.31
N GLY A 22 -11.80 17.79 2.24
CA GLY A 22 -11.28 18.43 1.05
C GLY A 22 -12.23 18.39 -0.16
N ARG A 23 -11.68 18.20 -1.34
CA ARG A 23 -12.41 18.28 -2.63
C ARG A 23 -13.50 17.22 -2.80
N PHE A 24 -13.34 16.05 -2.18
CA PHE A 24 -14.38 15.01 -2.24
C PHE A 24 -15.64 15.44 -1.50
N TYR A 25 -15.51 16.05 -0.32
CA TYR A 25 -16.63 16.65 0.40
C TYR A 25 -17.29 17.74 -0.43
N GLU A 26 -16.48 18.60 -1.07
CA GLU A 26 -17.00 19.67 -1.95
C GLU A 26 -17.77 19.11 -3.13
N GLN A 27 -17.29 18.03 -3.76
CA GLN A 27 -17.94 17.42 -4.92
C GLN A 27 -19.19 16.62 -4.53
N GLU A 28 -19.06 15.66 -3.59
CA GLU A 28 -20.12 14.67 -3.31
C GLU A 28 -21.17 15.22 -2.36
N VAL A 29 -20.77 16.06 -1.40
CA VAL A 29 -21.68 16.59 -0.38
C VAL A 29 -22.21 17.96 -0.75
N LEU A 30 -21.34 18.87 -1.19
CA LEU A 30 -21.74 20.22 -1.58
C LEU A 30 -22.15 20.33 -3.06
N GLY A 31 -21.86 19.32 -3.87
CA GLY A 31 -22.18 19.30 -5.31
C GLY A 31 -21.41 20.36 -6.11
N LYS A 32 -20.24 20.76 -5.65
CA LYS A 32 -19.40 21.71 -6.38
C LYS A 32 -18.60 20.98 -7.46
N PHE A 33 -18.49 21.60 -8.64
CA PHE A 33 -17.51 21.18 -9.64
C PHE A 33 -16.11 21.56 -9.15
N VAL A 34 -15.42 20.60 -8.58
CA VAL A 34 -14.01 20.80 -8.23
C VAL A 34 -13.21 20.43 -9.45
N GLY A 35 -12.39 21.34 -9.95
CA GLY A 35 -11.53 21.11 -11.12
C GLY A 35 -10.55 19.96 -10.81
N LEU A 36 -10.94 18.75 -11.21
CA LEU A 36 -10.05 17.59 -11.23
C LEU A 36 -8.99 17.86 -12.30
N VAL A 37 -7.73 17.56 -12.01
CA VAL A 37 -6.72 17.47 -13.08
C VAL A 37 -7.23 16.41 -14.06
N GLU A 38 -7.61 16.86 -15.25
CA GLU A 38 -8.27 16.02 -16.25
C GLU A 38 -7.39 14.80 -16.54
N GLY A 39 -7.88 13.60 -16.22
CA GLY A 39 -7.18 12.34 -16.42
C GLY A 39 -6.18 11.92 -15.30
N GLY A 40 -5.98 12.69 -14.24
CA GLY A 40 -5.11 12.31 -13.13
C GLY A 40 -5.66 11.13 -12.30
N VAL A 41 -4.75 10.24 -11.87
CA VAL A 41 -5.10 9.12 -10.97
C VAL A 41 -5.33 9.61 -9.54
N PHE A 42 -4.64 10.67 -9.13
CA PHE A 42 -4.68 11.24 -7.78
C PHE A 42 -5.22 12.68 -7.79
N PRO A 43 -6.53 12.87 -7.95
CA PRO A 43 -7.11 14.21 -8.05
C PRO A 43 -7.02 15.05 -6.78
N TYR A 44 -6.73 14.41 -5.63
CA TYR A 44 -6.60 15.08 -4.33
C TYR A 44 -5.15 15.47 -3.99
N TRP A 45 -4.19 15.05 -4.81
CA TRP A 45 -2.80 15.39 -4.60
C TRP A 45 -2.52 16.83 -4.99
N ASP A 46 -2.02 17.63 -4.06
CA ASP A 46 -1.58 18.99 -4.27
C ASP A 46 -0.09 19.09 -3.90
N PRO A 47 0.83 19.11 -4.89
CA PRO A 47 2.26 19.19 -4.66
C PRO A 47 2.67 20.44 -3.86
N GLN A 48 2.00 21.58 -4.08
CA GLN A 48 2.29 22.81 -3.37
C GLN A 48 2.05 22.65 -1.88
N ARG A 49 0.93 22.05 -1.51
CA ARG A 49 0.53 21.89 -0.11
C ARG A 49 1.24 20.73 0.57
N PHE A 50 1.25 19.55 -0.06
CA PHE A 50 1.66 18.31 0.60
C PHE A 50 3.14 17.96 0.43
N CYS A 51 3.89 18.75 -0.36
CA CYS A 51 5.32 18.61 -0.55
C CYS A 51 6.07 19.93 -0.36
N LEU A 52 5.76 20.95 -1.16
CA LEU A 52 6.58 22.16 -1.20
C LEU A 52 6.44 23.05 0.05
N GLU A 53 5.24 23.16 0.61
CA GLU A 53 4.97 23.95 1.82
C GLU A 53 5.00 23.12 3.11
N ALA A 54 4.94 21.78 2.97
CA ALA A 54 4.91 20.90 4.11
C ALA A 54 6.27 20.81 4.80
N ASP A 55 6.28 20.97 6.12
CA ASP A 55 7.44 20.64 6.95
C ASP A 55 7.34 19.17 7.38
N VAL A 56 7.94 18.29 6.58
CA VAL A 56 7.95 16.85 6.80
C VAL A 56 9.33 16.42 7.26
N ALA A 57 9.51 16.29 8.57
CA ALA A 57 10.75 15.86 9.17
C ALA A 57 10.72 14.37 9.57
N TYR A 58 11.89 13.73 9.56
CA TYR A 58 12.09 12.42 10.14
C TYR A 58 11.92 12.49 11.65
N ASP A 59 11.09 11.62 12.21
CA ASP A 59 10.88 11.45 13.65
C ASP A 59 11.56 10.15 14.12
N PRO A 60 12.62 10.21 14.96
CA PRO A 60 13.29 9.01 15.43
C PRO A 60 12.43 8.12 16.34
N GLU A 61 11.32 8.59 16.88
CA GLU A 61 10.41 7.80 17.71
C GLU A 61 9.43 6.97 16.89
N LEU A 62 9.16 7.37 15.63
CA LEU A 62 8.26 6.63 14.75
C LEU A 62 8.99 5.49 14.02
N PRO A 63 8.30 4.38 13.74
CA PRO A 63 8.86 3.29 12.94
C PRO A 63 9.15 3.74 11.51
N LEU A 64 10.29 3.29 10.96
CA LEU A 64 10.70 3.52 9.59
C LEU A 64 10.37 2.28 8.75
N TYR A 65 9.78 2.49 7.58
CA TYR A 65 9.41 1.45 6.64
C TYR A 65 9.96 1.75 5.25
N THR A 66 10.00 0.74 4.37
CA THR A 66 10.27 0.97 2.95
C THR A 66 9.20 0.33 2.06
N GLY A 67 9.03 0.94 0.88
CA GLY A 67 8.21 0.42 -0.20
C GLY A 67 9.04 0.25 -1.46
N TRP A 68 8.91 -0.89 -2.15
CA TRP A 68 9.75 -1.26 -3.27
C TRP A 68 8.94 -1.61 -4.50
N ASP A 69 9.36 -1.06 -5.63
CA ASP A 69 8.99 -1.52 -6.96
C ASP A 69 10.27 -1.92 -7.70
N PHE A 70 10.31 -3.16 -8.25
CA PHE A 70 11.53 -3.71 -8.81
C PHE A 70 11.55 -3.57 -10.33
N GLY A 71 12.58 -2.94 -10.85
CA GLY A 71 12.92 -2.88 -12.25
C GLY A 71 14.42 -3.10 -12.46
N PHE A 72 14.81 -3.67 -13.61
CA PHE A 72 16.21 -3.71 -14.05
C PHE A 72 16.35 -2.95 -15.37
N GLY A 73 15.76 -3.42 -16.46
CA GLY A 73 15.69 -2.70 -17.73
C GLY A 73 14.76 -1.49 -17.68
N ASP A 74 13.87 -1.43 -16.70
CA ASP A 74 13.03 -0.32 -16.36
C ASP A 74 13.41 0.26 -15.00
N LEU A 75 12.74 1.34 -14.57
CA LEU A 75 13.04 2.02 -13.32
C LEU A 75 12.67 1.12 -12.13
N GLY A 76 13.64 0.89 -11.22
CA GLY A 76 13.35 0.38 -9.88
C GLY A 76 13.21 1.55 -8.90
N VAL A 77 12.42 1.40 -7.86
CA VAL A 77 12.17 2.43 -6.85
C VAL A 77 12.18 1.85 -5.44
N CYS A 78 12.84 2.57 -4.52
CA CYS A 78 12.75 2.36 -3.08
C CYS A 78 12.32 3.67 -2.41
N LEU A 79 11.24 3.62 -1.64
CA LEU A 79 10.75 4.73 -0.83
C LEU A 79 10.98 4.44 0.66
N PHE A 80 11.41 5.46 1.40
CA PHE A 80 11.50 5.43 2.87
C PHE A 80 10.38 6.26 3.46
N LEU A 81 9.60 5.67 4.36
CA LEU A 81 8.41 6.32 4.91
C LEU A 81 8.19 5.99 6.38
N GLN A 82 7.46 6.85 7.05
CA GLN A 82 6.96 6.64 8.41
C GLN A 82 5.43 6.68 8.41
N VAL A 83 4.83 5.89 9.28
CA VAL A 83 3.37 5.90 9.51
C VAL A 83 3.11 6.19 10.97
N GLU A 84 2.43 7.31 11.21
CA GLU A 84 1.92 7.69 12.51
C GLU A 84 0.44 7.36 12.61
N TRP A 85 0.03 6.72 13.69
CA TRP A 85 -1.38 6.42 13.95
C TRP A 85 -1.97 7.46 14.90
N THR A 86 -2.82 8.34 14.39
CA THR A 86 -3.51 9.34 15.18
C THR A 86 -4.89 8.84 15.61
N GLU A 87 -5.23 8.98 16.89
CA GLU A 87 -6.58 8.68 17.37
C GLU A 87 -7.46 9.91 17.21
N LYS A 88 -8.59 9.78 16.53
CA LYS A 88 -9.65 10.77 16.55
C LYS A 88 -10.81 10.26 17.39
N GLU A 89 -11.37 11.11 18.22
CA GLU A 89 -12.65 10.82 18.85
C GLU A 89 -13.70 10.65 17.75
N GLY A 90 -14.37 9.49 17.75
CA GLY A 90 -15.46 9.24 16.84
C GLY A 90 -16.57 10.29 17.07
N SER A 91 -17.07 10.87 16.00
CA SER A 91 -18.26 11.71 16.07
C SER A 91 -19.39 10.89 16.71
N TYR A 92 -20.02 11.45 17.73
CA TYR A 92 -21.20 10.86 18.38
C TYR A 92 -20.97 9.53 19.14
N LYS A 93 -20.18 9.55 20.23
CA LYS A 93 -20.02 8.40 21.18
C LYS A 93 -19.57 7.06 20.54
N GLY A 94 -19.02 7.09 19.31
CA GLY A 94 -18.45 5.93 18.66
C GLY A 94 -17.06 5.57 19.20
N PRO A 95 -16.55 4.35 18.91
CA PRO A 95 -15.21 3.96 19.29
C PRO A 95 -14.18 4.89 18.62
N ARG A 96 -13.06 5.13 19.31
CA ARG A 96 -11.94 5.91 18.76
C ARG A 96 -11.44 5.23 17.48
N VAL A 97 -11.37 6.00 16.42
CA VAL A 97 -10.87 5.51 15.12
C VAL A 97 -9.40 5.90 14.98
N LYS A 98 -8.54 4.90 14.81
CA LYS A 98 -7.14 5.13 14.48
C LYS A 98 -7.04 5.48 13.00
N THR A 99 -6.46 6.62 12.70
CA THR A 99 -6.25 7.10 11.32
C THR A 99 -4.76 7.19 11.05
N PRO A 100 -4.24 6.56 9.98
CA PRO A 100 -2.83 6.65 9.65
C PRO A 100 -2.52 7.98 8.96
N VAL A 101 -1.33 8.51 9.26
CA VAL A 101 -0.69 9.59 8.52
C VAL A 101 0.62 9.05 7.96
N CYS A 102 0.75 9.04 6.64
CA CYS A 102 1.93 8.56 5.93
C CYS A 102 2.85 9.74 5.57
N ARG A 103 4.11 9.67 5.98
CA ARG A 103 5.16 10.65 5.67
C ARG A 103 6.22 9.97 4.84
N VAL A 104 6.34 10.31 3.56
CA VAL A 104 7.41 9.80 2.70
C VAL A 104 8.61 10.73 2.80
N LEU A 105 9.74 10.20 3.26
CA LEU A 105 10.91 10.97 3.67
C LEU A 105 12.02 10.95 2.62
N HIS A 106 12.19 9.84 1.89
CA HIS A 106 13.25 9.69 0.91
C HIS A 106 12.82 8.75 -0.21
N ALA A 107 13.32 8.99 -1.41
CA ALA A 107 13.05 8.19 -2.59
C ALA A 107 14.34 7.93 -3.37
N ILE A 108 14.59 6.68 -3.71
CA ILE A 108 15.65 6.25 -4.61
C ILE A 108 14.97 5.67 -5.85
N GLY A 109 15.39 6.10 -7.03
CA GLY A 109 14.90 5.57 -8.30
C GLY A 109 16.03 5.44 -9.28
N GLU A 110 16.33 4.18 -9.71
CA GLU A 110 17.46 3.91 -10.58
C GLU A 110 17.17 2.78 -11.58
N LYS A 111 17.90 2.77 -12.68
CA LYS A 111 17.83 1.73 -13.72
C LYS A 111 19.12 0.93 -13.73
N GLU A 112 19.01 -0.30 -14.19
CA GLU A 112 20.16 -1.20 -14.40
C GLU A 112 20.95 -1.51 -13.11
N TRP A 113 20.36 -1.25 -11.96
CA TRP A 113 20.95 -1.62 -10.68
C TRP A 113 20.75 -3.09 -10.35
N THR A 114 21.84 -3.71 -9.91
CA THR A 114 21.82 -5.06 -9.35
C THR A 114 21.25 -5.05 -7.93
N SER A 115 20.92 -6.23 -7.39
CA SER A 115 20.54 -6.37 -5.99
C SER A 115 21.62 -5.87 -5.02
N ALA A 116 22.90 -5.96 -5.42
CA ALA A 116 24.01 -5.45 -4.62
C ALA A 116 24.07 -3.92 -4.59
N ASP A 117 23.78 -3.26 -5.73
CA ASP A 117 23.71 -1.80 -5.80
C ASP A 117 22.56 -1.28 -4.95
N TRP A 118 21.39 -1.90 -5.05
CA TRP A 118 20.22 -1.61 -4.22
C TRP A 118 20.48 -1.77 -2.74
N ALA A 119 21.10 -2.89 -2.32
CA ALA A 119 21.44 -3.13 -0.92
C ALA A 119 22.44 -2.09 -0.39
N ASN A 120 23.44 -1.72 -1.19
CA ASN A 120 24.41 -0.69 -0.83
C ASN A 120 23.75 0.68 -0.66
N ALA A 121 22.89 1.08 -1.61
CA ALA A 121 22.16 2.35 -1.53
C ALA A 121 21.22 2.39 -0.31
N TYR A 122 20.49 1.30 -0.05
CA TYR A 122 19.62 1.16 1.13
C TYR A 122 20.41 1.35 2.43
N HIS A 123 21.50 0.62 2.63
CA HIS A 123 22.33 0.71 3.85
C HIS A 123 22.99 2.09 3.99
N THR A 124 23.39 2.69 2.88
CA THR A 124 23.96 4.05 2.86
C THR A 124 22.91 5.06 3.29
N THR A 125 21.71 4.99 2.72
CA THR A 125 20.59 5.89 3.10
C THR A 125 20.22 5.73 4.57
N LEU A 126 20.12 4.50 5.08
CA LEU A 126 19.86 4.28 6.51
C LEU A 126 20.93 4.94 7.38
N ARG A 127 22.20 4.83 7.02
CA ARG A 127 23.30 5.38 7.79
C ARG A 127 23.35 6.90 7.74
N GLU A 128 23.21 7.47 6.54
CA GLU A 128 23.46 8.91 6.30
C GLU A 128 22.24 9.76 6.57
N THR A 129 21.05 9.25 6.21
CA THR A 129 19.80 10.02 6.36
C THR A 129 19.06 9.69 7.65
N PHE A 130 19.10 8.44 8.11
CA PHE A 130 18.31 7.97 9.24
C PHE A 130 19.15 7.52 10.44
N GLY A 131 20.41 7.95 10.53
CA GLY A 131 21.29 7.70 11.69
C GLY A 131 21.61 6.22 11.95
N GLY A 132 21.53 5.37 10.94
CA GLY A 132 21.79 3.92 11.04
C GLY A 132 20.62 3.13 11.61
N ARG A 133 19.43 3.72 11.72
CA ARG A 133 18.23 3.06 12.23
C ARG A 133 17.78 1.93 11.29
N LYS A 134 17.43 0.79 11.87
CA LYS A 134 16.83 -0.31 11.11
C LYS A 134 15.37 0.00 10.77
N THR A 135 14.92 -0.48 9.64
CA THR A 135 13.50 -0.46 9.27
C THR A 135 12.69 -1.41 10.14
N SER A 136 11.42 -1.08 10.30
CA SER A 136 10.43 -1.93 11.00
C SER A 136 9.72 -2.88 10.04
N GLY A 137 9.85 -2.65 8.73
CA GLY A 137 9.33 -3.50 7.66
C GLY A 137 9.69 -2.93 6.30
N ASP A 138 9.97 -3.82 5.37
CA ASP A 138 10.35 -3.52 3.99
C ASP A 138 9.42 -4.29 3.07
N TYR A 139 8.61 -3.60 2.26
CA TYR A 139 7.51 -4.19 1.51
C TYR A 139 7.66 -3.94 0.02
N GLY A 140 7.57 -4.98 -0.78
CA GLY A 140 7.82 -4.87 -2.22
C GLY A 140 6.85 -5.65 -3.10
N ASP A 141 6.96 -5.37 -4.40
CA ASP A 141 6.23 -6.09 -5.42
C ASP A 141 6.42 -7.61 -5.28
N PRO A 142 5.34 -8.40 -5.20
CA PRO A 142 5.43 -9.86 -5.21
C PRO A 142 6.10 -10.43 -6.47
N ALA A 143 6.12 -9.70 -7.59
CA ALA A 143 6.88 -10.09 -8.78
C ALA A 143 8.39 -10.19 -8.53
N GLY A 144 8.91 -9.47 -7.53
CA GLY A 144 10.30 -9.58 -7.07
C GLY A 144 10.70 -10.97 -6.55
N MET A 145 9.75 -11.88 -6.32
CA MET A 145 9.99 -13.30 -6.02
C MET A 145 10.18 -14.18 -7.26
N GLN A 146 9.96 -13.64 -8.46
CA GLN A 146 10.19 -14.40 -9.70
C GLN A 146 11.66 -14.76 -9.84
N ARG A 147 11.93 -16.05 -10.01
CA ARG A 147 13.31 -16.54 -10.14
C ARG A 147 13.86 -16.25 -11.52
N ASN A 148 15.07 -15.75 -11.55
CA ASN A 148 15.85 -15.65 -12.77
C ASN A 148 16.31 -17.07 -13.19
N PRO A 149 15.99 -17.54 -14.41
CA PRO A 149 16.36 -18.89 -14.86
C PRO A 149 17.89 -19.12 -14.89
N SER A 150 18.68 -18.07 -15.09
CA SER A 150 20.14 -18.19 -15.18
C SER A 150 20.83 -18.30 -13.81
N THR A 151 20.29 -17.65 -12.78
CA THR A 151 20.88 -17.64 -11.44
C THR A 151 20.14 -18.53 -10.45
N GLY A 152 18.89 -18.88 -10.74
CA GLY A 152 17.99 -19.58 -9.81
C GLY A 152 17.52 -18.75 -8.62
N SER A 153 18.01 -17.51 -8.47
CA SER A 153 17.65 -16.58 -7.40
C SER A 153 16.59 -15.56 -7.87
N SER A 154 16.10 -14.76 -6.95
CA SER A 154 15.20 -13.63 -7.21
C SER A 154 15.73 -12.38 -6.54
N ILE A 155 15.29 -11.19 -7.00
CA ILE A 155 15.77 -9.94 -6.44
C ILE A 155 15.47 -9.83 -4.93
N ILE A 156 14.31 -10.28 -4.48
CA ILE A 156 13.96 -10.28 -3.05
C ILE A 156 14.88 -11.22 -2.26
N LEU A 157 15.18 -12.43 -2.77
CA LEU A 157 16.11 -13.35 -2.09
C LEU A 157 17.52 -12.78 -2.02
N ASP A 158 18.00 -12.14 -3.09
CA ASP A 158 19.32 -11.53 -3.12
C ASP A 158 19.42 -10.34 -2.16
N LEU A 159 18.40 -9.48 -2.10
CA LEU A 159 18.30 -8.38 -1.15
C LEU A 159 18.27 -8.87 0.30
N ASN A 160 17.47 -9.91 0.57
CA ASN A 160 17.44 -10.52 1.91
C ASN A 160 18.80 -11.09 2.32
N ALA A 161 19.50 -11.74 1.40
CA ALA A 161 20.87 -12.24 1.63
C ALA A 161 21.86 -11.10 1.90
N ALA A 162 21.63 -9.91 1.32
CA ALA A 162 22.42 -8.70 1.54
C ALA A 162 21.97 -7.88 2.76
N GLY A 163 21.05 -8.39 3.58
CA GLY A 163 20.60 -7.74 4.82
C GLY A 163 19.51 -6.69 4.63
N VAL A 164 18.82 -6.68 3.47
CA VAL A 164 17.63 -5.87 3.21
C VAL A 164 16.40 -6.78 3.28
N PRO A 165 15.63 -6.82 4.39
CA PRO A 165 14.65 -7.86 4.66
C PRO A 165 13.31 -7.60 3.96
N VAL A 166 13.32 -7.46 2.63
CA VAL A 166 12.12 -7.17 1.84
C VAL A 166 11.15 -8.35 1.87
N GLN A 167 9.91 -8.05 2.15
CA GLN A 167 8.79 -8.98 2.13
C GLN A 167 7.87 -8.67 0.93
N PRO A 168 7.50 -9.69 0.14
CA PRO A 168 6.52 -9.49 -0.91
C PRO A 168 5.16 -9.21 -0.29
N VAL A 169 4.46 -8.18 -0.79
CA VAL A 169 3.11 -7.89 -0.33
C VAL A 169 2.10 -8.88 -0.92
N ALA A 170 0.98 -9.07 -0.23
CA ALA A 170 -0.12 -9.86 -0.76
C ALA A 170 -0.62 -9.26 -2.08
N LYS A 171 -0.79 -10.11 -3.10
CA LYS A 171 -1.30 -9.68 -4.40
C LYS A 171 -2.75 -9.22 -4.25
N ARG A 172 -2.99 -7.94 -4.52
CA ARG A 172 -4.31 -7.33 -4.52
C ARG A 172 -4.58 -6.68 -5.89
N PRO A 173 -5.84 -6.53 -6.30
CA PRO A 173 -6.18 -5.74 -7.48
C PRO A 173 -5.61 -4.32 -7.37
N GLN A 174 -5.14 -3.76 -8.49
CA GLN A 174 -4.52 -2.43 -8.50
C GLN A 174 -5.48 -1.33 -8.04
N ASP A 175 -6.74 -1.42 -8.42
CA ASP A 175 -7.80 -0.48 -8.01
C ASP A 175 -8.00 -0.44 -6.49
N TYR A 176 -7.87 -1.57 -5.80
CA TYR A 176 -7.90 -1.63 -4.34
C TYR A 176 -6.85 -0.71 -3.71
N SER A 177 -5.60 -0.87 -4.10
CA SER A 177 -4.48 -0.10 -3.53
C SER A 177 -4.48 1.38 -3.97
N LEU A 178 -4.90 1.68 -5.21
CA LEU A 178 -5.10 3.07 -5.66
C LEU A 178 -6.20 3.77 -4.87
N ARG A 179 -7.30 3.05 -4.53
CA ARG A 179 -8.37 3.58 -3.68
C ARG A 179 -7.85 3.90 -2.28
N ILE A 180 -6.95 3.07 -1.72
CA ILE A 180 -6.26 3.36 -0.47
C ILE A 180 -5.58 4.73 -0.54
N LEU A 181 -4.70 4.92 -1.49
CA LEU A 181 -3.94 6.16 -1.61
C LEU A 181 -4.85 7.36 -1.85
N ASN A 182 -5.86 7.22 -2.69
CA ASN A 182 -6.83 8.30 -2.93
C ASN A 182 -7.59 8.70 -1.67
N ASN A 183 -8.02 7.74 -0.85
CA ASN A 183 -8.70 8.04 0.42
C ASN A 183 -7.78 8.74 1.41
N LEU A 184 -6.52 8.32 1.50
CA LEU A 184 -5.53 8.98 2.35
C LEU A 184 -5.26 10.42 1.88
N MET A 185 -5.11 10.63 0.57
CA MET A 185 -4.88 11.96 0.00
C MET A 185 -6.10 12.87 0.18
N ALA A 186 -7.31 12.35 -0.05
CA ALA A 186 -8.54 13.08 0.23
C ALA A 186 -8.67 13.48 1.71
N GLY A 187 -8.17 12.62 2.61
CA GLY A 187 -8.11 12.88 4.04
C GLY A 187 -6.90 13.70 4.51
N GLU A 188 -6.06 14.19 3.58
CA GLU A 188 -4.82 14.92 3.90
C GLU A 188 -3.85 14.11 4.78
N LYS A 189 -3.72 12.81 4.47
CA LYS A 189 -2.97 11.85 5.28
C LYS A 189 -1.70 11.35 4.59
N VAL A 190 -1.33 11.91 3.44
CA VAL A 190 -0.07 11.64 2.74
C VAL A 190 0.72 12.93 2.64
N TRP A 191 1.95 12.91 3.13
CA TRP A 191 2.88 14.03 3.12
C TRP A 191 4.21 13.56 2.56
N VAL A 192 4.88 14.42 1.81
CA VAL A 192 6.15 14.08 1.15
C VAL A 192 7.21 15.10 1.52
N GLN A 193 8.37 14.63 1.98
CA GLN A 193 9.51 15.51 2.25
C GLN A 193 10.08 16.00 0.92
N ARG A 194 10.16 17.33 0.77
CA ARG A 194 10.64 17.97 -0.46
C ARG A 194 12.05 17.54 -0.84
N ASP A 195 12.99 17.72 0.05
CA ASP A 195 14.40 17.55 -0.25
C ASP A 195 14.82 16.08 -0.47
N GLY A 196 14.02 15.12 0.04
CA GLY A 196 14.32 13.69 -0.06
C GLY A 196 13.45 12.92 -1.04
N ALA A 197 12.23 13.39 -1.32
CA ALA A 197 11.24 12.61 -2.06
C ALA A 197 10.38 13.43 -3.05
N GLU A 198 10.82 14.62 -3.46
CA GLU A 198 10.06 15.48 -4.39
C GLU A 198 9.68 14.76 -5.68
N VAL A 199 10.54 13.86 -6.17
CA VAL A 199 10.27 13.06 -7.37
C VAL A 199 9.00 12.22 -7.24
N LEU A 200 8.69 11.69 -6.06
CA LEU A 200 7.42 11.02 -5.79
C LEU A 200 6.25 12.00 -5.90
N SER A 201 6.40 13.21 -5.37
CA SER A 201 5.35 14.24 -5.48
C SER A 201 5.03 14.58 -6.93
N GLN A 202 6.08 14.70 -7.77
CA GLN A 202 5.93 14.92 -9.21
C GLN A 202 5.27 13.72 -9.90
N ALA A 203 5.64 12.49 -9.50
CA ALA A 203 5.01 11.27 -10.01
C ALA A 203 3.51 11.23 -9.68
N LEU A 204 3.13 11.49 -8.42
CA LEU A 204 1.73 11.52 -7.99
C LEU A 204 0.91 12.57 -8.75
N ALA A 205 1.49 13.76 -9.00
CA ALA A 205 0.83 14.83 -9.75
C ALA A 205 0.66 14.50 -11.24
N SER A 206 1.58 13.71 -11.82
CA SER A 206 1.66 13.44 -13.26
C SER A 206 1.05 12.10 -13.65
N HIS A 207 0.78 11.19 -12.70
CA HIS A 207 0.25 9.86 -12.98
C HIS A 207 -1.16 9.93 -13.54
N LYS A 208 -1.38 9.31 -14.71
CA LYS A 208 -2.60 9.48 -15.51
C LYS A 208 -3.23 8.14 -15.85
N TRP A 209 -4.54 8.17 -16.05
CA TRP A 209 -5.28 7.07 -16.66
C TRP A 209 -4.99 6.98 -18.15
N LYS A 210 -4.94 5.78 -18.70
CA LYS A 210 -4.95 5.57 -20.15
C LYS A 210 -6.27 6.13 -20.73
N LEU A 211 -6.18 6.64 -21.94
CA LEU A 211 -7.37 6.96 -22.73
C LEU A 211 -7.81 5.71 -23.51
N ASP A 212 -9.09 5.48 -23.61
CA ASP A 212 -9.68 4.47 -24.49
C ASP A 212 -9.67 4.93 -25.96
N ALA A 213 -10.20 4.08 -26.84
CA ALA A 213 -10.24 4.36 -28.28
C ALA A 213 -11.09 5.60 -28.64
N ASP A 214 -12.03 6.00 -27.79
CA ASP A 214 -12.89 7.17 -27.96
C ASP A 214 -12.29 8.42 -27.30
N GLY A 215 -11.07 8.33 -26.76
CA GLY A 215 -10.40 9.41 -26.05
C GLY A 215 -10.95 9.67 -24.66
N MET A 216 -11.80 8.76 -24.17
CA MET A 216 -12.32 8.80 -22.81
C MET A 216 -11.32 8.16 -21.85
N LYS A 217 -11.31 8.66 -20.64
CA LYS A 217 -10.41 8.18 -19.60
C LYS A 217 -10.79 6.75 -19.18
N SER A 218 -9.83 5.82 -19.27
CA SER A 218 -9.95 4.51 -18.64
C SER A 218 -9.77 4.66 -17.12
N THR A 219 -10.75 4.17 -16.35
CA THR A 219 -10.66 4.16 -14.87
C THR A 219 -9.99 2.90 -14.31
N ARG A 220 -9.54 1.98 -15.19
CA ARG A 220 -9.01 0.67 -14.78
C ARG A 220 -7.50 0.54 -14.96
N ASP A 221 -6.94 1.21 -15.97
CA ASP A 221 -5.53 1.09 -16.32
C ASP A 221 -4.84 2.45 -16.33
N PRO A 222 -3.99 2.76 -15.35
CA PRO A 222 -3.07 3.89 -15.44
C PRO A 222 -2.05 3.71 -16.55
N VAL A 223 -1.48 4.81 -17.02
CA VAL A 223 -0.34 4.77 -17.93
C VAL A 223 0.85 4.15 -17.21
N HIS A 224 1.53 3.21 -17.87
CA HIS A 224 2.77 2.65 -17.38
C HIS A 224 3.94 3.47 -17.95
N ASP A 225 4.52 4.31 -17.12
CA ASP A 225 5.69 5.15 -17.39
C ASP A 225 6.52 5.32 -16.11
N TRP A 226 7.48 6.24 -16.11
CA TRP A 226 8.32 6.49 -14.94
C TRP A 226 7.52 6.81 -13.66
N THR A 227 6.32 7.40 -13.77
CA THR A 227 5.48 7.74 -12.62
C THR A 227 4.93 6.50 -11.93
N SER A 228 4.61 5.46 -12.72
CA SER A 228 4.02 4.22 -12.19
C SER A 228 4.93 3.54 -11.17
N HIS A 229 6.24 3.57 -11.36
CA HIS A 229 7.19 2.92 -10.45
C HIS A 229 7.21 3.55 -9.06
N TYR A 230 7.20 4.88 -8.98
CA TYR A 230 7.10 5.58 -7.69
C TYR A 230 5.75 5.36 -7.02
N VAL A 231 4.67 5.39 -7.81
CA VAL A 231 3.32 5.13 -7.33
C VAL A 231 3.19 3.69 -6.83
N ASP A 232 3.73 2.72 -7.56
CA ASP A 232 3.66 1.31 -7.20
C ASP A 232 4.47 1.00 -5.93
N ALA A 233 5.65 1.57 -5.77
CA ALA A 233 6.42 1.46 -4.53
C ALA A 233 5.63 1.99 -3.31
N LEU A 234 4.98 3.16 -3.44
CA LEU A 234 4.10 3.69 -2.39
C LEU A 234 2.87 2.82 -2.16
N ARG A 235 2.27 2.30 -3.22
CA ARG A 235 1.09 1.43 -3.20
C ARG A 235 1.37 0.10 -2.49
N TYR A 236 2.55 -0.50 -2.70
CA TYR A 236 2.94 -1.72 -2.00
C TYR A 236 3.12 -1.47 -0.50
N ALA A 237 3.83 -0.41 -0.11
CA ALA A 237 3.95 -0.03 1.29
C ALA A 237 2.58 0.25 1.93
N ALA A 238 1.72 1.03 1.25
CA ALA A 238 0.38 1.34 1.74
C ALA A 238 -0.49 0.08 1.90
N THR A 239 -0.42 -0.86 0.97
CA THR A 239 -1.16 -2.12 1.03
C THR A 239 -0.76 -2.97 2.24
N ALA A 240 0.53 -2.95 2.61
CA ALA A 240 1.03 -3.72 3.74
C ALA A 240 0.74 -3.05 5.10
N LEU A 241 0.88 -1.72 5.15
CA LEU A 241 0.87 -0.96 6.40
C LEU A 241 -0.52 -0.41 6.76
N LEU A 242 -1.38 -0.19 5.78
CA LEU A 242 -2.61 0.58 5.93
C LEU A 242 -3.84 -0.28 5.61
N PRO A 243 -4.23 -1.19 6.50
CA PRO A 243 -5.45 -1.98 6.31
C PRO A 243 -6.65 -1.04 6.31
N PHE A 244 -7.52 -1.22 5.34
CA PHE A 244 -8.63 -0.35 5.04
C PHE A 244 -9.91 -0.67 5.73
N GLY A 245 -10.50 0.40 6.29
CA GLY A 245 -11.90 0.52 6.64
C GLY A 245 -12.40 -0.42 7.73
N PRO A 246 -13.62 -0.23 8.24
CA PRO A 246 -14.32 -1.31 8.89
C PRO A 246 -14.42 -2.44 7.84
N ARG A 247 -13.92 -3.63 8.16
CA ARG A 247 -14.19 -4.83 7.39
C ARG A 247 -15.71 -4.90 7.21
N GLU A 248 -16.18 -4.84 5.98
CA GLU A 248 -17.53 -5.27 5.70
C GLU A 248 -17.55 -6.76 6.04
N SER A 249 -18.13 -7.06 7.19
CA SER A 249 -18.35 -8.39 7.80
C SER A 249 -17.12 -9.31 7.87
N ASP A 250 -16.82 -9.77 9.07
CA ASP A 250 -15.84 -10.85 9.37
C ASP A 250 -16.23 -12.22 8.79
N ASP A 251 -17.13 -12.27 7.81
CA ASP A 251 -17.79 -13.49 7.31
C ASP A 251 -17.35 -13.91 5.91
N ASP A 252 -16.25 -13.34 5.35
CA ASP A 252 -15.75 -13.85 4.08
C ASP A 252 -14.70 -14.96 4.33
N PRO A 253 -15.06 -16.25 4.15
CA PRO A 253 -14.17 -17.39 4.41
C PRO A 253 -12.95 -17.41 3.46
N GLU A 254 -12.93 -16.61 2.39
CA GLU A 254 -11.78 -16.48 1.51
C GLU A 254 -10.65 -15.67 2.16
N ASP A 255 -10.95 -14.73 3.08
CA ASP A 255 -9.95 -13.93 3.77
C ASP A 255 -9.18 -14.74 4.84
N GLU A 256 -9.81 -15.71 5.51
CA GLU A 256 -9.10 -16.63 6.43
C GLU A 256 -8.19 -17.61 5.67
N ALA A 257 -8.64 -18.12 4.53
CA ALA A 257 -7.82 -18.98 3.67
C ALA A 257 -6.63 -18.21 3.06
N PHE A 258 -6.80 -16.92 2.82
CA PHE A 258 -5.76 -16.04 2.28
C PHE A 258 -4.72 -15.65 3.34
N ALA A 259 -5.14 -15.39 4.58
CA ALA A 259 -4.24 -15.12 5.70
C ALA A 259 -3.39 -16.34 6.08
N ALA A 260 -3.94 -17.56 5.94
CA ALA A 260 -3.23 -18.81 6.18
C ALA A 260 -2.23 -19.18 5.06
N ASN A 261 -2.45 -18.67 3.84
CA ASN A 261 -1.60 -18.87 2.67
C ASN A 261 -0.70 -17.67 2.34
N THR A 262 -0.52 -16.74 3.28
CA THR A 262 0.37 -15.61 3.08
C THR A 262 1.80 -16.09 2.85
N TYR A 263 2.48 -15.45 1.93
CA TYR A 263 3.87 -15.70 1.52
C TYR A 263 4.86 -15.87 2.68
N GLY A 264 4.53 -15.41 3.89
CA GLY A 264 5.31 -15.67 5.10
C GLY A 264 5.54 -17.15 5.39
N HIS A 265 4.55 -18.00 5.15
CA HIS A 265 4.68 -19.44 5.36
C HIS A 265 5.54 -20.09 4.25
N VAL A 266 5.43 -19.59 3.01
CA VAL A 266 6.28 -20.05 1.90
C VAL A 266 7.71 -19.54 2.08
N PHE A 267 7.88 -18.33 2.59
CA PHE A 267 9.18 -17.73 2.87
C PHE A 267 9.93 -18.49 3.99
N ASP A 268 9.24 -18.83 5.09
CA ASP A 268 9.80 -19.65 6.17
C ASP A 268 10.25 -21.04 5.68
N GLN A 269 9.47 -21.67 4.80
CA GLN A 269 9.85 -22.97 4.21
C GLN A 269 11.04 -22.87 3.27
N MET A 270 11.21 -21.75 2.55
CA MET A 270 12.31 -21.54 1.60
C MET A 270 13.61 -21.12 2.30
N THR A 271 13.52 -20.36 3.38
CA THR A 271 14.68 -19.83 4.10
C THR A 271 15.16 -20.76 5.22
N ASN A 272 14.34 -21.71 5.68
CA ASN A 272 14.65 -22.64 6.75
C ASN A 272 14.32 -24.09 6.38
N PRO A 273 15.02 -24.70 5.41
CA PRO A 273 14.71 -26.03 4.90
C PRO A 273 14.90 -27.18 5.91
N THR A 274 15.44 -26.89 7.09
CA THR A 274 15.67 -27.88 8.17
C THR A 274 14.72 -27.76 9.36
N GLY A 275 13.76 -26.83 9.32
CA GLY A 275 12.76 -26.65 10.37
C GLY A 275 11.83 -27.85 10.45
N ARG A 276 12.00 -28.70 11.48
CA ARG A 276 11.05 -29.76 11.80
C ARG A 276 9.64 -29.18 11.90
N ALA A 277 8.74 -29.67 11.05
CA ALA A 277 7.33 -29.36 11.08
C ALA A 277 6.79 -29.59 12.51
N ARG A 278 6.39 -28.51 13.19
CA ARG A 278 5.55 -28.64 14.37
C ARG A 278 4.22 -29.21 13.92
N SER A 279 3.87 -30.38 14.41
CA SER A 279 2.64 -31.08 14.15
C SER A 279 1.43 -30.18 14.40
N LEU A 280 0.79 -29.72 13.34
CA LEU A 280 -0.58 -29.18 13.40
C LEU A 280 -1.52 -30.36 13.63
N GLY A 281 -2.28 -30.27 14.72
CA GLY A 281 -3.12 -31.30 15.24
C GLY A 281 -4.21 -31.80 14.30
N ARG A 282 -4.44 -33.09 14.43
CA ARG A 282 -5.62 -33.91 14.12
C ARG A 282 -6.50 -33.48 12.95
N LYS A 283 -6.36 -34.25 11.87
CA LYS A 283 -7.42 -34.38 10.84
C LYS A 283 -8.73 -34.82 11.49
N PRO A 284 -9.86 -34.25 11.10
CA PRO A 284 -11.15 -34.82 11.45
C PRO A 284 -11.33 -36.15 10.69
N THR A 285 -11.51 -37.25 11.44
CA THR A 285 -11.93 -38.52 10.89
C THR A 285 -13.42 -38.44 10.57
N PHE A 286 -13.76 -38.49 9.30
CA PHE A 286 -15.11 -38.81 8.87
C PHE A 286 -15.32 -40.31 9.04
N SER A 287 -16.14 -40.70 10.02
CA SER A 287 -16.71 -42.05 10.12
C SER A 287 -17.89 -42.12 9.15
N VAL A 288 -17.77 -42.97 8.15
CA VAL A 288 -18.92 -43.43 7.35
C VAL A 288 -19.48 -44.62 8.07
N GLU A 289 -20.56 -44.45 8.83
CA GLU A 289 -21.41 -45.53 9.32
C GLU A 289 -22.68 -45.61 8.46
N GLY A 290 -22.95 -46.79 7.97
CA GLY A 290 -24.27 -47.32 7.77
C GLY A 290 -24.86 -47.25 6.35
N VAL A 291 -24.52 -48.21 5.48
CA VAL A 291 -25.49 -48.72 4.52
C VAL A 291 -25.64 -50.22 4.78
N ALA A 292 -26.74 -50.56 5.44
CA ALA A 292 -27.20 -51.95 5.64
C ALA A 292 -27.60 -52.53 4.28
N ARG A 293 -27.14 -53.76 4.04
CA ARG A 293 -27.66 -54.65 3.02
C ARG A 293 -29.02 -55.17 3.48
N GLY A 294 -30.04 -55.06 2.64
CA GLY A 294 -31.25 -55.83 2.68
C GLY A 294 -31.25 -56.80 1.52
N GLU A 295 -31.27 -58.08 1.83
CA GLU A 295 -31.51 -59.16 0.90
C GLU A 295 -33.01 -59.20 0.57
N GLU A 296 -33.34 -59.35 -0.65
CA GLU A 296 -34.12 -60.42 -1.34
C GLU A 296 -34.30 -60.03 -2.80
#